data_1e52a470bb4dd7e94d609ab0e3efa39e
#
_entry.id   1e52a470bb4dd7e94d609ab0e3efa39e
#
_cell.length_a   1.000
_cell.length_b   1.000
_cell.length_c   1.000
_cell.angle_alpha   90.00
_cell.angle_beta   90.00
_cell.angle_gamma   90.00
#
_symmetry.space_group_name_H-M   'P 1'
#
loop_
_entity.id
_entity.type
_entity.pdbx_description
1 polymer ?
#
loop_
_entity_poly.entity_id
_entity_poly.type
_entity_poly.pdbx_seq_one_letter_code
_entity_poly.pdbx_strand_id
1 'polypeptide(L)'
;VPQPGAAAALSDITSDEGAFTRIVAALTTLASADPDGGWDDFLDPSAPDAESSIRWDKLLVSGHSQGGGHAVLLGKLHAVARVIMLASPCDSVSGAPASWVTRTAAYQTDASRFFGLGVASDRLCPTQFAASTALGMSAAAGDDTASLCAGVDAHGAPVACVENESRWRTMLR
;
A
#
# COMPACT_ATOMS: atom_id res chain seq x y z
N VAL A 1 -12.46 1.91 10.65
CA VAL A 1 -11.45 1.26 11.50
C VAL A 1 -12.19 0.19 12.28
N PRO A 2 -11.83 -1.10 12.19
CA PRO A 2 -12.34 -2.08 13.12
C PRO A 2 -12.12 -1.57 14.54
N GLN A 3 -13.10 -1.71 15.40
CA GLN A 3 -12.91 -1.40 16.83
C GLN A 3 -11.72 -2.23 17.32
N PRO A 4 -10.79 -1.68 18.11
CA PRO A 4 -9.59 -2.38 18.57
C PRO A 4 -9.86 -3.76 19.21
N GLY A 5 -11.07 -4.03 19.69
CA GLY A 5 -11.45 -5.32 20.23
C GLY A 5 -11.98 -6.37 19.23
N ALA A 6 -12.32 -5.97 17.99
CA ALA A 6 -12.83 -6.92 17.00
C ALA A 6 -11.74 -7.53 16.11
N ALA A 7 -10.63 -6.80 15.90
CA ALA A 7 -9.52 -7.29 15.08
C ALA A 7 -8.71 -8.40 15.79
N ALA A 8 -8.60 -8.33 17.11
CA ALA A 8 -7.89 -9.34 17.90
C ALA A 8 -8.60 -10.73 17.90
N ALA A 9 -9.87 -10.78 17.56
CA ALA A 9 -10.64 -12.04 17.52
C ALA A 9 -10.56 -12.78 16.16
N LEU A 10 -9.93 -12.17 15.14
CA LEU A 10 -9.88 -12.71 13.76
C LEU A 10 -8.46 -13.08 13.29
N SER A 11 -7.45 -12.86 14.11
CA SER A 11 -6.05 -13.09 13.76
C SER A 11 -5.27 -13.59 14.99
N ASP A 12 -4.55 -14.68 14.81
CA ASP A 12 -3.60 -15.22 15.81
C ASP A 12 -2.25 -14.46 15.77
N ILE A 13 -2.15 -13.38 14.96
CA ILE A 13 -0.93 -12.59 14.84
C ILE A 13 -0.77 -11.72 16.08
N THR A 14 0.30 -11.94 16.81
CA THR A 14 0.71 -11.13 17.96
C THR A 14 1.37 -9.82 17.51
N SER A 15 1.53 -8.85 18.41
CA SER A 15 2.29 -7.61 18.12
C SER A 15 3.71 -7.89 17.63
N ASP A 16 4.34 -8.93 18.16
CA ASP A 16 5.73 -9.32 17.83
C ASP A 16 5.83 -9.94 16.41
N GLU A 17 4.71 -10.44 15.89
CA GLU A 17 4.59 -10.98 14.52
C GLU A 17 3.96 -9.96 13.57
N GLY A 18 3.59 -8.79 14.07
CA GLY A 18 2.94 -7.73 13.33
C GLY A 18 3.83 -7.10 12.25
N ALA A 19 3.21 -6.39 11.31
CA ALA A 19 3.89 -5.79 10.17
C ALA A 19 5.02 -4.84 10.59
N PHE A 20 4.81 -4.04 11.63
CA PHE A 20 5.79 -3.04 12.07
C PHE A 20 7.06 -3.70 12.63
N THR A 21 6.90 -4.70 13.51
CA THR A 21 8.03 -5.47 14.04
C THR A 21 8.81 -6.16 12.94
N ARG A 22 8.13 -6.70 11.91
CA ARG A 22 8.77 -7.34 10.76
C ARG A 22 9.52 -6.35 9.87
N ILE A 23 9.00 -5.14 9.67
CA ILE A 23 9.71 -4.06 8.95
C ILE A 23 10.98 -3.69 9.70
N VAL A 24 10.90 -3.45 11.00
CA VAL A 24 12.07 -3.12 11.84
C VAL A 24 13.10 -4.25 11.79
N ALA A 25 12.68 -5.50 11.96
CA ALA A 25 13.59 -6.65 11.89
C ALA A 25 14.27 -6.78 10.52
N ALA A 26 13.54 -6.55 9.43
CA ALA A 26 14.09 -6.57 8.08
C ALA A 26 15.14 -5.46 7.88
N LEU A 27 14.82 -4.22 8.25
CA LEU A 27 15.74 -3.08 8.12
C LEU A 27 16.99 -3.27 9.00
N THR A 28 16.84 -3.76 10.22
CA THR A 28 17.96 -4.07 11.13
C THR A 28 18.86 -5.18 10.55
N THR A 29 18.25 -6.20 9.95
CA THR A 29 18.99 -7.29 9.28
C THR A 29 19.77 -6.75 8.08
N LEU A 30 19.14 -5.91 7.26
CA LEU A 30 19.78 -5.30 6.09
C LEU A 30 20.94 -4.38 6.52
N ALA A 31 20.74 -3.53 7.53
CA ALA A 31 21.80 -2.66 8.06
C ALA A 31 23.01 -3.46 8.59
N SER A 32 22.75 -4.64 9.18
CA SER A 32 23.82 -5.52 9.65
C SER A 32 24.54 -6.24 8.50
N ALA A 33 23.82 -6.63 7.45
CA ALA A 33 24.35 -7.37 6.31
C ALA A 33 25.08 -6.46 5.30
N ASP A 34 24.65 -5.21 5.20
CA ASP A 34 25.16 -4.19 4.29
C ASP A 34 25.26 -2.84 5.03
N PRO A 35 26.32 -2.65 5.86
CA PRO A 35 26.48 -1.44 6.66
C PRO A 35 26.60 -0.14 5.85
N ASP A 36 27.05 -0.23 4.60
CA ASP A 36 27.20 0.92 3.71
C ASP A 36 25.91 1.21 2.90
N GLY A 37 24.89 0.36 3.03
CA GLY A 37 23.64 0.48 2.29
C GLY A 37 22.68 1.56 2.80
N GLY A 38 22.97 2.20 3.95
CA GLY A 38 22.15 3.26 4.53
C GLY A 38 20.78 2.79 5.06
N TRP A 39 20.65 1.49 5.37
CA TRP A 39 19.40 0.89 5.84
C TRP A 39 18.95 1.40 7.21
N ASP A 40 19.88 1.81 8.06
CA ASP A 40 19.65 2.43 9.36
C ASP A 40 19.01 3.82 9.26
N ASP A 41 19.15 4.50 8.13
CA ASP A 41 18.48 5.78 7.86
C ASP A 41 16.95 5.70 7.89
N PHE A 42 16.39 4.50 7.76
CA PHE A 42 14.94 4.24 7.80
C PHE A 42 14.40 3.99 9.20
N LEU A 43 15.26 3.97 10.21
CA LEU A 43 14.89 3.73 11.59
C LEU A 43 15.30 4.90 12.50
N ASP A 44 14.50 5.15 13.53
CA ASP A 44 14.84 5.99 14.67
C ASP A 44 15.17 5.10 15.87
N PRO A 45 16.46 4.97 16.24
CA PRO A 45 16.87 4.09 17.35
C PRO A 45 16.42 4.61 18.73
N SER A 46 15.95 5.84 18.83
CA SER A 46 15.47 6.45 20.09
C SER A 46 13.99 6.24 20.35
N ALA A 47 13.25 5.70 19.37
CA ALA A 47 11.82 5.50 19.49
C ALA A 47 11.46 4.38 20.47
N PRO A 48 10.33 4.50 21.19
CA PRO A 48 9.97 3.55 22.25
C PRO A 48 9.37 2.23 21.74
N ASP A 49 8.93 2.16 20.49
CA ASP A 49 8.26 1.00 19.90
C ASP A 49 8.55 0.87 18.40
N ALA A 50 8.20 -0.29 17.83
CA ALA A 50 8.46 -0.60 16.44
C ALA A 50 7.75 0.36 15.46
N GLU A 51 6.51 0.74 15.71
CA GLU A 51 5.76 1.63 14.82
C GLU A 51 6.37 3.02 14.74
N SER A 52 6.71 3.60 15.89
CA SER A 52 7.32 4.93 15.98
C SER A 52 8.79 4.96 15.58
N SER A 53 9.48 3.81 15.57
CA SER A 53 10.87 3.72 15.09
C SER A 53 11.00 3.79 13.59
N ILE A 54 9.94 3.50 12.83
CA ILE A 54 9.97 3.52 11.38
C ILE A 54 9.88 4.97 10.87
N ARG A 55 10.83 5.38 10.07
CA ARG A 55 10.80 6.67 9.36
C ARG A 55 9.90 6.59 8.13
N TRP A 56 8.60 6.67 8.38
CA TRP A 56 7.56 6.51 7.37
C TRP A 56 7.70 7.46 6.18
N ASP A 57 8.15 8.67 6.41
CA ASP A 57 8.38 9.70 5.39
C ASP A 57 9.42 9.32 4.34
N LYS A 58 10.28 8.34 4.66
CA LYS A 58 11.29 7.79 3.74
C LYS A 58 10.80 6.55 2.99
N LEU A 59 9.67 5.95 3.39
CA LEU A 59 9.19 4.69 2.84
C LEU A 59 8.20 4.92 1.68
N LEU A 60 8.42 4.17 0.61
CA LEU A 60 7.42 3.89 -0.39
C LEU A 60 6.74 2.58 -0.02
N VAL A 61 5.41 2.59 0.08
CA VAL A 61 4.63 1.38 0.36
C VAL A 61 3.85 0.97 -0.88
N SER A 62 3.90 -0.30 -1.21
CA SER A 62 3.19 -0.84 -2.38
C SER A 62 2.56 -2.18 -2.06
N GLY A 63 1.55 -2.54 -2.83
CA GLY A 63 0.94 -3.85 -2.71
C GLY A 63 -0.01 -4.18 -3.85
N HIS A 64 -0.18 -5.48 -4.07
CA HIS A 64 -1.11 -6.03 -5.03
C HIS A 64 -2.33 -6.60 -4.29
N SER A 65 -3.52 -6.40 -4.85
CA SER A 65 -4.75 -6.95 -4.30
C SER A 65 -4.96 -6.54 -2.83
N GLN A 66 -5.10 -7.48 -1.91
CA GLN A 66 -5.19 -7.22 -0.46
C GLN A 66 -3.98 -6.42 0.06
N GLY A 67 -2.77 -6.70 -0.45
CA GLY A 67 -1.56 -5.95 -0.08
C GLY A 67 -1.63 -4.48 -0.45
N GLY A 68 -2.31 -4.14 -1.55
CA GLY A 68 -2.57 -2.74 -1.91
C GLY A 68 -3.52 -2.05 -0.94
N GLY A 69 -4.53 -2.76 -0.43
CA GLY A 69 -5.37 -2.25 0.67
C GLY A 69 -4.56 -1.97 1.93
N HIS A 70 -3.62 -2.85 2.29
CA HIS A 70 -2.70 -2.60 3.40
C HIS A 70 -1.79 -1.38 3.15
N ALA A 71 -1.30 -1.19 1.92
CA ALA A 71 -0.51 -0.01 1.56
C ALA A 71 -1.33 1.29 1.72
N VAL A 72 -2.60 1.29 1.30
CA VAL A 72 -3.53 2.41 1.52
C VAL A 72 -3.72 2.68 3.01
N LEU A 73 -3.91 1.63 3.82
CA LEU A 73 -4.06 1.78 5.27
C LEU A 73 -2.81 2.39 5.90
N LEU A 74 -1.61 1.96 5.50
CA LEU A 74 -0.36 2.56 5.96
C LEU A 74 -0.27 4.03 5.58
N GLY A 75 -0.57 4.40 4.33
CA GLY A 75 -0.60 5.79 3.89
C GLY A 75 -1.66 6.65 4.59
N LYS A 76 -2.71 6.00 5.13
CA LYS A 76 -3.72 6.67 5.95
C LYS A 76 -3.21 6.97 7.36
N LEU A 77 -2.50 6.02 7.96
CA LEU A 77 -2.02 6.09 9.34
C LEU A 77 -0.71 6.88 9.47
N HIS A 78 0.12 6.87 8.42
CA HIS A 78 1.45 7.45 8.42
C HIS A 78 1.68 8.33 7.20
N ALA A 79 2.52 9.36 7.34
CA ALA A 79 2.97 10.21 6.22
C ALA A 79 4.09 9.48 5.46
N VAL A 80 3.72 8.62 4.50
CA VAL A 80 4.70 7.88 3.68
C VAL A 80 5.13 8.68 2.45
N ALA A 81 6.29 8.34 1.88
CA ALA A 81 6.79 9.00 0.67
C ALA A 81 5.85 8.77 -0.53
N ARG A 82 5.36 7.53 -0.71
CA ARG A 82 4.38 7.17 -1.74
C ARG A 82 3.58 5.94 -1.37
N VAL A 83 2.37 5.85 -1.90
CA VAL A 83 1.51 4.66 -1.85
C VAL A 83 1.26 4.19 -3.27
N ILE A 84 1.58 2.93 -3.58
CA ILE A 84 1.35 2.34 -4.90
C ILE A 84 0.42 1.14 -4.75
N MET A 85 -0.71 1.21 -5.44
CA MET A 85 -1.77 0.22 -5.42
C MET A 85 -1.82 -0.52 -6.75
N LEU A 86 -1.71 -1.83 -6.73
CA LEU A 86 -1.76 -2.67 -7.92
C LEU A 86 -2.99 -3.58 -7.81
N ALA A 87 -3.95 -3.44 -8.73
CA ALA A 87 -5.29 -4.07 -8.65
C ALA A 87 -5.93 -3.90 -7.26
N SER A 88 -6.01 -2.67 -6.76
CA SER A 88 -6.39 -2.37 -5.37
C SER A 88 -6.82 -0.90 -5.21
N PRO A 89 -7.49 -0.53 -4.08
CA PRO A 89 -8.00 -1.41 -3.03
C PRO A 89 -9.30 -2.11 -3.46
N CYS A 90 -9.50 -3.33 -2.98
CA CYS A 90 -10.63 -4.17 -3.35
C CYS A 90 -11.72 -4.22 -2.27
N ASP A 91 -11.48 -3.64 -1.11
CA ASP A 91 -12.42 -3.65 0.01
C ASP A 91 -13.71 -2.94 -0.36
N SER A 92 -14.78 -3.70 -0.41
CA SER A 92 -16.09 -3.21 -0.83
C SER A 92 -17.22 -3.75 0.04
N VAL A 93 -18.28 -2.96 0.15
CA VAL A 93 -19.53 -3.34 0.80
C VAL A 93 -20.68 -3.00 -0.15
N SER A 94 -21.46 -4.00 -0.52
CA SER A 94 -22.59 -3.82 -1.44
C SER A 94 -22.23 -3.16 -2.77
N GLY A 95 -21.05 -3.45 -3.31
CA GLY A 95 -20.57 -2.93 -4.60
C GLY A 95 -20.00 -1.51 -4.56
N ALA A 96 -19.88 -0.90 -3.39
CA ALA A 96 -19.20 0.38 -3.18
C ALA A 96 -17.90 0.18 -2.39
N PRO A 97 -16.89 1.06 -2.54
CA PRO A 97 -15.70 1.02 -1.70
C PRO A 97 -16.06 1.06 -0.22
N ALA A 98 -15.35 0.27 0.60
CA ALA A 98 -15.58 0.22 2.03
C ALA A 98 -15.38 1.61 2.67
N SER A 99 -16.14 1.91 3.73
CA SER A 99 -16.14 3.24 4.36
C SER A 99 -14.76 3.69 4.86
N TRP A 100 -13.89 2.75 5.22
CA TRP A 100 -12.53 3.08 5.66
C TRP A 100 -11.66 3.61 4.53
N VAL A 101 -11.89 3.18 3.28
CA VAL A 101 -11.21 3.68 2.08
C VAL A 101 -11.69 5.11 1.76
N THR A 102 -12.98 5.39 1.97
CA THR A 102 -13.61 6.67 1.61
C THR A 102 -13.44 7.78 2.63
N ARG A 103 -12.91 7.51 3.82
CA ARG A 103 -12.70 8.51 4.86
C ARG A 103 -11.57 9.48 4.48
N THR A 104 -11.91 10.64 3.95
CA THR A 104 -10.95 11.70 3.59
C THR A 104 -10.33 12.42 4.80
N ALA A 105 -10.97 12.39 5.96
CA ALA A 105 -10.65 13.25 7.10
C ALA A 105 -9.46 12.79 7.97
N ALA A 106 -8.68 11.78 7.59
CA ALA A 106 -7.63 11.24 8.46
C ALA A 106 -6.42 10.65 7.73
N TYR A 107 -6.16 11.06 6.49
CA TYR A 107 -4.95 10.62 5.80
C TYR A 107 -3.75 11.45 6.22
N GLN A 108 -2.67 10.77 6.66
CA GLN A 108 -1.39 11.42 6.94
C GLN A 108 -0.60 11.66 5.65
N THR A 109 -0.80 10.79 4.63
CA THR A 109 -0.18 10.94 3.32
C THR A 109 -1.11 11.73 2.40
N ASP A 110 -0.57 12.77 1.74
CA ASP A 110 -1.31 13.58 0.77
C ASP A 110 -1.81 12.74 -0.42
N ALA A 111 -3.02 13.05 -0.92
CA ALA A 111 -3.64 12.32 -2.03
C ALA A 111 -2.79 12.31 -3.31
N SER A 112 -1.97 13.34 -3.55
CA SER A 112 -1.05 13.41 -4.69
C SER A 112 0.08 12.39 -4.66
N ARG A 113 0.26 11.72 -3.53
CA ARG A 113 1.28 10.67 -3.34
C ARG A 113 0.73 9.25 -3.48
N PHE A 114 -0.55 9.11 -3.83
CA PHE A 114 -1.19 7.83 -4.13
C PHE A 114 -1.17 7.58 -5.63
N PHE A 115 -0.76 6.39 -6.01
CA PHE A 115 -0.67 5.93 -7.39
C PHE A 115 -1.36 4.56 -7.51
N GLY A 116 -2.11 4.36 -8.59
CA GLY A 116 -2.82 3.12 -8.84
C GLY A 116 -2.56 2.58 -10.24
N LEU A 117 -2.53 1.27 -10.37
CA LEU A 117 -2.50 0.57 -11.63
C LEU A 117 -3.47 -0.60 -11.57
N GLY A 118 -4.49 -0.59 -12.41
CA GLY A 118 -5.53 -1.59 -12.41
C GLY A 118 -6.07 -1.89 -13.80
N VAL A 119 -6.97 -2.85 -13.90
CA VAL A 119 -7.66 -3.22 -15.13
C VAL A 119 -9.16 -3.12 -14.92
N ALA A 120 -9.86 -2.36 -15.79
CA ALA A 120 -11.30 -2.12 -15.64
C ALA A 120 -12.16 -3.39 -15.71
N SER A 121 -11.68 -4.45 -16.35
CA SER A 121 -12.36 -5.75 -16.43
C SER A 121 -12.02 -6.70 -15.28
N ASP A 122 -11.26 -6.27 -14.28
CA ASP A 122 -10.92 -7.06 -13.11
C ASP A 122 -12.18 -7.35 -12.28
N ARG A 123 -12.55 -8.63 -12.22
CA ARG A 123 -13.73 -9.09 -11.47
C ARG A 123 -13.46 -9.37 -10.01
N LEU A 124 -12.19 -9.52 -9.62
CA LEU A 124 -11.79 -9.75 -8.24
C LEU A 124 -11.72 -8.42 -7.47
N CYS A 125 -11.42 -7.32 -8.18
CA CYS A 125 -11.34 -5.98 -7.62
C CYS A 125 -12.17 -4.95 -8.41
N PRO A 126 -13.49 -5.13 -8.54
CA PRO A 126 -14.32 -4.30 -9.42
C PRO A 126 -14.48 -2.85 -8.95
N THR A 127 -14.16 -2.56 -7.70
CA THR A 127 -14.31 -1.22 -7.10
C THR A 127 -13.02 -0.42 -7.07
N GLN A 128 -11.90 -0.92 -7.60
CA GLN A 128 -10.58 -0.30 -7.48
C GLN A 128 -10.57 1.17 -7.96
N PHE A 129 -11.14 1.47 -9.12
CA PHE A 129 -11.17 2.85 -9.65
C PHE A 129 -12.11 3.78 -8.86
N ALA A 130 -13.24 3.24 -8.37
CA ALA A 130 -14.12 3.99 -7.48
C ALA A 130 -13.44 4.29 -6.14
N ALA A 131 -12.64 3.35 -5.63
CA ALA A 131 -11.84 3.52 -4.44
C ALA A 131 -10.75 4.58 -4.64
N SER A 132 -10.03 4.58 -5.76
CA SER A 132 -9.04 5.60 -6.13
C SER A 132 -9.68 7.00 -6.16
N THR A 133 -10.85 7.12 -6.76
CA THR A 133 -11.62 8.38 -6.75
C THR A 133 -11.97 8.82 -5.32
N ALA A 134 -12.42 7.88 -4.49
CA ALA A 134 -12.78 8.15 -3.09
C ALA A 134 -11.57 8.52 -2.21
N LEU A 135 -10.37 8.08 -2.59
CA LEU A 135 -9.09 8.49 -1.99
C LEU A 135 -8.66 9.91 -2.39
N GLY A 136 -9.37 10.55 -3.31
CA GLY A 136 -9.03 11.87 -3.82
C GLY A 136 -7.91 11.88 -4.85
N MET A 137 -7.60 10.73 -5.44
CA MET A 137 -6.62 10.65 -6.52
C MET A 137 -7.16 11.36 -7.75
N SER A 138 -6.35 12.21 -8.38
CA SER A 138 -6.69 12.79 -9.67
C SER A 138 -6.27 11.84 -10.81
N ALA A 139 -6.99 11.86 -11.92
CA ALA A 139 -6.61 11.11 -13.13
C ALA A 139 -5.17 11.46 -13.61
N ALA A 140 -4.66 12.64 -13.26
CA ALA A 140 -3.30 13.07 -13.53
C ALA A 140 -2.27 12.49 -12.53
N ALA A 141 -2.71 11.99 -11.37
CA ALA A 141 -1.83 11.48 -10.31
C ALA A 141 -1.60 9.96 -10.39
N GLY A 142 -2.06 9.28 -11.45
CA GLY A 142 -1.62 7.92 -11.69
C GLY A 142 -2.62 6.81 -11.37
N ASP A 143 -3.92 7.06 -11.49
CA ASP A 143 -4.88 5.96 -11.61
C ASP A 143 -4.88 5.50 -13.07
N ASP A 144 -3.92 4.67 -13.43
CA ASP A 144 -3.70 4.24 -14.81
C ASP A 144 -4.27 2.84 -15.06
N THR A 145 -4.65 2.59 -16.31
CA THR A 145 -5.15 1.28 -16.73
C THR A 145 -3.99 0.40 -17.17
N ALA A 146 -3.79 -0.71 -16.47
CA ALA A 146 -2.79 -1.70 -16.83
C ALA A 146 -3.09 -2.35 -18.20
N SER A 147 -2.04 -2.62 -18.95
CA SER A 147 -2.11 -3.44 -20.15
C SER A 147 -2.30 -4.91 -19.77
N LEU A 148 -3.14 -5.61 -20.54
CA LEU A 148 -3.27 -7.06 -20.45
C LEU A 148 -2.21 -7.74 -21.30
N CYS A 149 -1.70 -8.87 -20.83
CA CYS A 149 -0.80 -9.72 -21.60
C CYS A 149 -1.31 -11.16 -21.66
N ALA A 150 -0.84 -11.92 -22.65
CA ALA A 150 -1.30 -13.27 -22.90
C ALA A 150 -1.02 -14.19 -21.69
N GLY A 151 -2.03 -14.93 -21.27
CA GLY A 151 -1.92 -15.90 -20.17
C GLY A 151 -2.02 -15.32 -18.76
N VAL A 152 -2.22 -14.01 -18.64
CA VAL A 152 -2.41 -13.33 -17.34
C VAL A 152 -3.82 -12.77 -17.26
N ASP A 153 -4.51 -13.03 -16.16
CA ASP A 153 -5.82 -12.46 -15.92
C ASP A 153 -5.76 -10.94 -15.59
N ALA A 154 -6.92 -10.29 -15.59
CA ALA A 154 -7.02 -8.86 -15.36
C ALA A 154 -6.51 -8.46 -13.97
N HIS A 155 -6.63 -9.32 -12.96
CA HIS A 155 -6.19 -9.06 -11.60
C HIS A 155 -4.66 -9.13 -11.46
N GLY A 156 -4.04 -10.08 -12.14
CA GLY A 156 -2.58 -10.25 -12.14
C GLY A 156 -1.83 -9.30 -13.07
N ALA A 157 -2.51 -8.75 -14.10
CA ALA A 157 -1.87 -7.95 -15.14
C ALA A 157 -1.03 -6.75 -14.61
N PRO A 158 -1.45 -6.00 -13.58
CA PRO A 158 -0.65 -4.89 -13.06
C PRO A 158 0.75 -5.28 -12.60
N VAL A 159 0.96 -6.50 -12.15
CA VAL A 159 2.24 -6.97 -11.61
C VAL A 159 2.99 -7.94 -12.54
N ALA A 160 2.28 -8.67 -13.38
CA ALA A 160 2.87 -9.76 -14.18
C ALA A 160 3.18 -9.36 -15.64
N CYS A 161 2.52 -8.32 -16.17
CA CYS A 161 2.73 -7.94 -17.57
C CYS A 161 3.89 -6.94 -17.70
N VAL A 162 4.91 -7.31 -18.46
CA VAL A 162 6.09 -6.47 -18.75
C VAL A 162 5.72 -5.15 -19.43
N GLU A 163 4.61 -5.12 -20.17
CA GLU A 163 4.06 -3.94 -20.82
C GLU A 163 3.75 -2.80 -19.83
N ASN A 164 3.61 -3.13 -18.54
CA ASN A 164 3.34 -2.18 -17.47
C ASN A 164 4.62 -1.61 -16.83
N GLU A 165 5.80 -2.07 -17.22
CA GLU A 165 7.08 -1.69 -16.58
C GLU A 165 7.33 -0.17 -16.61
N SER A 166 7.03 0.49 -17.71
CA SER A 166 7.21 1.94 -17.84
C SER A 166 6.32 2.72 -16.85
N ARG A 167 5.14 2.21 -16.55
CA ARG A 167 4.19 2.79 -15.59
C ARG A 167 4.71 2.63 -14.16
N TRP A 168 5.22 1.45 -13.81
CA TRP A 168 5.87 1.25 -12.51
C TRP A 168 7.02 2.21 -12.29
N ARG A 169 7.88 2.36 -13.30
CA ARG A 169 9.03 3.29 -13.24
C ARG A 169 8.59 4.73 -13.00
N THR A 170 7.47 5.13 -13.56
CA THR A 170 6.90 6.48 -13.34
C THR A 170 6.39 6.64 -11.91
N MET A 171 5.71 5.63 -11.36
CA MET A 171 5.18 5.68 -9.99
C MET A 171 6.29 5.68 -8.92
N LEU A 172 7.46 5.11 -9.25
CA LEU A 172 8.62 5.04 -8.35
C LEU A 172 9.43 6.34 -8.30
N ARG A 173 9.27 7.25 -9.24
CA ARG A 173 10.00 8.54 -9.33
C ARG A 173 9.27 9.66 -8.61
#